data_95d2d8e16817ba5c942817b11f8a1b32
#
_entry.id   95d2d8e16817ba5c942817b11f8a1b32
#
_cell.length_a   1.000
_cell.length_b   1.000
_cell.length_c   1.000
_cell.angle_alpha   90.00
_cell.angle_beta   90.00
_cell.angle_gamma   90.00
#
_symmetry.space_group_name_H-M   'P 1'
#
loop_
_entity.id
_entity.type
_entity.pdbx_description
1 polymer ?
#
loop_
_entity_poly.entity_id
_entity_poly.type
_entity_poly.pdbx_seq_one_letter_code
_entity_poly.pdbx_strand_id
1 'polypeptide(L)'
;MDNHLAQGDPKTPDAMTNYARLADLPVTKCRDAAALAAQSFDAVVDALYGTGFHGSLRPAGLAACALMNRQRESGAFVLAVDLPSGINTDTGEAAEGAVRADLTVTFDSCKPLHTAPSSAPFCGEIVCADIGIRDEWHPAGLAQL
;
A
#
# COMPACT_ATOMS: atom_id res chain seq x y z
N MET A 1 -9.41 19.13 -6.75
CA MET A 1 -8.46 18.02 -6.60
C MET A 1 -9.08 16.83 -7.29
N ASP A 2 -8.46 16.35 -8.36
CA ASP A 2 -9.00 15.24 -9.13
C ASP A 2 -8.48 13.93 -8.51
N ASN A 3 -9.40 13.10 -8.03
CA ASN A 3 -9.06 11.81 -7.42
C ASN A 3 -9.14 10.71 -8.48
N HIS A 4 -8.09 9.91 -8.59
CA HIS A 4 -8.00 8.78 -9.51
C HIS A 4 -7.82 7.48 -8.74
N LEU A 5 -8.54 6.43 -9.15
CA LEU A 5 -8.39 5.09 -8.64
C LEU A 5 -7.96 4.17 -9.79
N ALA A 6 -6.77 3.58 -9.70
CA ALA A 6 -6.32 2.53 -10.61
C ALA A 6 -6.55 1.18 -9.96
N GLN A 7 -7.51 0.42 -10.46
CA GLN A 7 -7.89 -0.87 -9.90
C GLN A 7 -8.43 -1.79 -10.99
N GLY A 8 -8.00 -3.05 -10.97
CA GLY A 8 -8.65 -4.12 -11.74
C GLY A 8 -10.06 -4.43 -11.21
N ASP A 9 -10.80 -5.27 -11.93
CA ASP A 9 -12.16 -5.66 -11.51
C ASP A 9 -12.12 -6.36 -10.14
N PRO A 10 -12.97 -5.96 -9.18
CA PRO A 10 -13.02 -6.56 -7.85
C PRO A 10 -13.50 -8.00 -7.93
N LYS A 11 -12.87 -8.91 -7.18
CA LYS A 11 -13.15 -10.36 -7.25
C LYS A 11 -13.82 -10.93 -6.01
N THR A 12 -13.69 -10.28 -4.86
CA THR A 12 -14.30 -10.74 -3.61
C THR A 12 -15.60 -9.98 -3.32
N PRO A 13 -16.58 -10.56 -2.60
CA PRO A 13 -17.81 -9.88 -2.24
C PRO A 13 -17.59 -8.53 -1.55
N ASP A 14 -16.64 -8.48 -0.61
CA ASP A 14 -16.31 -7.24 0.12
C ASP A 14 -15.72 -6.19 -0.82
N ALA A 15 -14.79 -6.58 -1.71
CA ALA A 15 -14.21 -5.68 -2.69
C ALA A 15 -15.28 -5.15 -3.66
N MET A 16 -16.21 -6.00 -4.10
CA MET A 16 -17.34 -5.59 -4.95
C MET A 16 -18.26 -4.60 -4.25
N THR A 17 -18.57 -4.86 -2.97
CA THR A 17 -19.40 -3.97 -2.14
C THR A 17 -18.73 -2.60 -1.98
N ASN A 18 -17.44 -2.57 -1.64
CA ASN A 18 -16.70 -1.32 -1.46
C ASN A 18 -16.53 -0.58 -2.79
N TYR A 19 -16.29 -1.30 -3.89
CA TYR A 19 -16.21 -0.69 -5.22
C TYR A 19 -17.52 -0.03 -5.64
N ALA A 20 -18.67 -0.66 -5.32
CA ALA A 20 -19.98 -0.10 -5.60
C ALA A 20 -20.22 1.23 -4.86
N ARG A 21 -19.73 1.34 -3.61
CA ARG A 21 -19.82 2.58 -2.79
C ARG A 21 -19.08 3.78 -3.39
N LEU A 22 -18.17 3.54 -4.34
CA LEU A 22 -17.47 4.62 -5.06
C LEU A 22 -18.31 5.26 -6.17
N ALA A 23 -19.52 4.75 -6.43
CA ALA A 23 -20.37 5.26 -7.53
C ALA A 23 -20.73 6.75 -7.34
N ASP A 24 -20.96 7.14 -6.08
CA ASP A 24 -21.41 8.50 -5.72
C ASP A 24 -20.25 9.44 -5.31
N LEU A 25 -19.00 8.95 -5.41
CA LEU A 25 -17.83 9.75 -5.08
C LEU A 25 -17.20 10.36 -6.34
N PRO A 26 -16.60 11.57 -6.25
CA PRO A 26 -15.90 12.21 -7.36
C PRO A 26 -14.54 11.55 -7.60
N VAL A 27 -14.55 10.29 -8.06
CA VAL A 27 -13.36 9.48 -8.32
C VAL A 27 -13.36 9.01 -9.76
N THR A 28 -12.30 9.33 -10.49
CA THR A 28 -12.06 8.78 -11.82
C THR A 28 -11.52 7.36 -11.69
N LYS A 29 -12.26 6.38 -12.20
CA LYS A 29 -11.87 4.97 -12.14
C LYS A 29 -11.09 4.58 -13.39
N CYS A 30 -9.88 4.07 -13.22
CA CYS A 30 -9.00 3.58 -14.26
C CYS A 30 -8.80 2.06 -14.09
N ARG A 31 -8.71 1.32 -15.20
CA ARG A 31 -8.55 -0.14 -15.13
C ARG A 31 -7.17 -0.59 -14.70
N ASP A 32 -6.16 0.23 -14.99
CA ASP A 32 -4.77 -0.06 -14.65
C ASP A 32 -3.96 1.22 -14.46
N ALA A 33 -2.75 1.06 -13.96
CA ALA A 33 -1.82 2.16 -13.72
C ALA A 33 -1.32 2.82 -15.03
N ALA A 34 -1.33 2.10 -16.15
CA ALA A 34 -0.86 2.65 -17.43
C ALA A 34 -1.72 3.83 -17.90
N ALA A 35 -3.02 3.82 -17.58
CA ALA A 35 -3.93 4.93 -17.86
C ALA A 35 -3.54 6.23 -17.14
N LEU A 36 -2.75 6.16 -16.08
CA LEU A 36 -2.30 7.29 -15.27
C LEU A 36 -0.85 7.71 -15.55
N ALA A 37 -0.16 7.03 -16.48
CA ALA A 37 1.28 7.20 -16.70
C ALA A 37 1.71 8.62 -17.10
N ALA A 38 0.82 9.39 -17.77
CA ALA A 38 1.08 10.76 -18.21
C ALA A 38 0.61 11.82 -17.21
N GLN A 39 0.04 11.43 -16.08
CA GLN A 39 -0.49 12.35 -15.08
C GLN A 39 0.54 12.59 -13.96
N SER A 40 0.40 13.74 -13.29
CA SER A 40 1.16 14.07 -12.08
C SER A 40 0.20 14.20 -10.92
N PHE A 41 0.62 13.75 -9.76
CA PHE A 41 -0.18 13.76 -8.54
C PHE A 41 0.59 14.43 -7.40
N ASP A 42 -0.14 15.08 -6.50
CA ASP A 42 0.42 15.64 -5.26
C ASP A 42 0.64 14.52 -4.21
N ALA A 43 -0.25 13.52 -4.24
CA ALA A 43 -0.17 12.37 -3.35
C ALA A 43 -0.61 11.07 -4.06
N VAL A 44 0.00 9.97 -3.64
CA VAL A 44 -0.30 8.62 -4.12
C VAL A 44 -0.54 7.72 -2.92
N VAL A 45 -1.59 6.90 -2.96
CA VAL A 45 -1.88 5.89 -1.95
C VAL A 45 -1.60 4.51 -2.52
N ASP A 46 -0.62 3.82 -1.93
CA ASP A 46 -0.31 2.43 -2.21
C ASP A 46 -1.18 1.51 -1.34
N ALA A 47 -2.17 0.90 -1.96
CA ALA A 47 -3.04 -0.11 -1.35
C ALA A 47 -3.15 -1.35 -2.26
N LEU A 48 -2.07 -1.70 -2.97
CA LEU A 48 -2.09 -2.72 -4.02
C LEU A 48 -1.87 -4.13 -3.48
N TYR A 49 -0.84 -4.34 -2.63
CA TYR A 49 -0.53 -5.61 -2.00
C TYR A 49 -0.46 -5.44 -0.48
N GLY A 50 -1.03 -6.40 0.25
CA GLY A 50 -0.96 -6.50 1.70
C GLY A 50 -0.08 -7.66 2.18
N THR A 51 -0.34 -8.16 3.37
CA THR A 51 0.45 -9.18 4.08
C THR A 51 0.63 -10.52 3.35
N GLY A 52 -0.17 -10.79 2.32
CA GLY A 52 -0.06 -12.03 1.51
C GLY A 52 0.97 -11.97 0.37
N PHE A 53 1.76 -10.91 0.26
CA PHE A 53 2.74 -10.80 -0.82
C PHE A 53 3.99 -11.64 -0.52
N HIS A 54 4.37 -12.49 -1.48
CA HIS A 54 5.59 -13.29 -1.47
C HIS A 54 6.23 -13.35 -2.87
N GLY A 55 7.54 -13.38 -2.92
CA GLY A 55 8.32 -13.56 -4.16
C GLY A 55 8.45 -12.29 -5.00
N SER A 56 8.12 -12.37 -6.28
CA SER A 56 8.33 -11.28 -7.25
C SER A 56 7.03 -10.60 -7.66
N LEU A 57 7.12 -9.33 -8.00
CA LEU A 57 6.01 -8.58 -8.58
C LEU A 57 5.66 -9.11 -9.98
N ARG A 58 4.39 -9.36 -10.23
CA ARG A 58 3.90 -9.68 -11.58
C ARG A 58 3.94 -8.42 -12.46
N PRO A 59 3.96 -8.52 -13.80
CA PRO A 59 4.12 -7.37 -14.69
C PRO A 59 3.19 -6.19 -14.40
N ALA A 60 1.91 -6.44 -14.13
CA ALA A 60 0.95 -5.38 -13.80
C ALA A 60 1.26 -4.69 -12.47
N GLY A 61 1.64 -5.47 -11.45
CA GLY A 61 2.07 -4.94 -10.15
C GLY A 61 3.37 -4.15 -10.26
N LEU A 62 4.34 -4.67 -11.00
CA LEU A 62 5.61 -3.98 -11.25
C LEU A 62 5.37 -2.62 -11.94
N ALA A 63 4.48 -2.56 -12.94
CA ALA A 63 4.12 -1.32 -13.62
C ALA A 63 3.45 -0.32 -12.67
N ALA A 64 2.58 -0.78 -11.79
CA ALA A 64 1.93 0.07 -10.79
C ALA A 64 2.94 0.61 -9.76
N CYS A 65 3.81 -0.25 -9.21
CA CYS A 65 4.86 0.17 -8.28
C CYS A 65 5.83 1.15 -8.94
N ALA A 66 6.21 0.91 -10.19
CA ALA A 66 7.07 1.81 -10.95
C ALA A 66 6.42 3.18 -11.17
N LEU A 67 5.09 3.24 -11.41
CA LEU A 67 4.36 4.50 -11.48
C LEU A 67 4.43 5.24 -10.15
N MET A 68 4.12 4.58 -9.04
CA MET A 68 4.14 5.19 -7.69
C MET A 68 5.54 5.73 -7.34
N ASN A 69 6.58 4.95 -7.60
CA ASN A 69 7.97 5.40 -7.37
C ASN A 69 8.34 6.61 -8.24
N ARG A 70 7.96 6.64 -9.52
CA ARG A 70 8.18 7.82 -10.40
C ARG A 70 7.43 9.05 -9.90
N GLN A 71 6.20 8.90 -9.43
CA GLN A 71 5.44 10.02 -8.86
C GLN A 71 6.15 10.57 -7.62
N ARG A 72 6.66 9.69 -6.75
CA ARG A 72 7.47 10.09 -5.60
C ARG A 72 8.73 10.85 -6.00
N GLU A 73 9.48 10.36 -6.99
CA GLU A 73 10.65 11.03 -7.54
C GLU A 73 10.33 12.41 -8.13
N SER A 74 9.10 12.61 -8.60
CA SER A 74 8.58 13.88 -9.12
C SER A 74 8.02 14.79 -8.02
N GLY A 75 8.07 14.39 -6.75
CA GLY A 75 7.66 15.19 -5.60
C GLY A 75 6.30 14.85 -5.00
N ALA A 76 5.61 13.82 -5.50
CA ALA A 76 4.37 13.36 -4.88
C ALA A 76 4.67 12.68 -3.52
N PHE A 77 3.78 12.91 -2.56
CA PHE A 77 3.82 12.19 -1.28
C PHE A 77 3.23 10.79 -1.43
N VAL A 78 3.96 9.76 -1.03
CA VAL A 78 3.51 8.36 -1.13
C VAL A 78 3.15 7.81 0.25
N LEU A 79 1.88 7.44 0.42
CA LEU A 79 1.35 6.78 1.61
C LEU A 79 1.12 5.30 1.31
N ALA A 80 1.75 4.40 2.08
CA ALA A 80 1.46 2.97 2.05
C ALA A 80 0.43 2.58 3.10
N VAL A 81 -0.57 1.82 2.67
CA VAL A 81 -1.61 1.24 3.54
C VAL A 81 -1.13 -0.12 4.01
N ASP A 82 -0.94 -0.23 5.30
CA ASP A 82 -0.40 -1.38 6.04
C ASP A 82 1.08 -1.65 5.80
N LEU A 83 1.51 -1.77 4.55
CA LEU A 83 2.91 -1.96 4.15
C LEU A 83 3.13 -1.52 2.70
N PRO A 84 4.35 -1.11 2.32
CA PRO A 84 4.66 -0.81 0.93
C PRO A 84 4.58 -2.06 0.05
N SER A 85 3.93 -1.93 -1.10
CA SER A 85 3.75 -3.03 -2.04
C SER A 85 5.07 -3.57 -2.56
N GLY A 86 5.19 -4.89 -2.54
CA GLY A 86 6.39 -5.61 -2.98
C GLY A 86 7.35 -5.98 -1.84
N ILE A 87 6.97 -5.80 -0.57
CA ILE A 87 7.77 -6.23 0.59
C ILE A 87 7.14 -7.47 1.21
N ASN A 88 7.96 -8.46 1.52
CA ASN A 88 7.55 -9.63 2.27
C ASN A 88 7.33 -9.26 3.73
N THR A 89 6.16 -9.54 4.25
CA THR A 89 5.74 -9.13 5.61
C THR A 89 6.59 -9.78 6.70
N ASP A 90 6.99 -11.03 6.52
CA ASP A 90 7.65 -11.83 7.55
C ASP A 90 9.16 -11.61 7.57
N THR A 91 9.77 -11.40 6.39
CA THR A 91 11.23 -11.29 6.25
C THR A 91 11.71 -9.84 6.08
N GLY A 92 10.83 -8.93 5.68
CA GLY A 92 11.20 -7.57 5.29
C GLY A 92 11.98 -7.48 3.98
N GLU A 93 12.10 -8.59 3.23
CA GLU A 93 12.76 -8.59 1.92
C GLU A 93 11.90 -7.86 0.89
N ALA A 94 12.51 -6.92 0.18
CA ALA A 94 11.86 -6.18 -0.89
C ALA A 94 12.11 -6.85 -2.24
N ALA A 95 11.04 -7.08 -2.99
CA ALA A 95 11.14 -7.47 -4.40
C ALA A 95 11.71 -6.30 -5.23
N GLU A 96 12.31 -6.64 -6.37
CA GLU A 96 12.71 -5.62 -7.35
C GLU A 96 11.52 -4.76 -7.75
N GLY A 97 11.67 -3.44 -7.66
CA GLY A 97 10.62 -2.48 -7.97
C GLY A 97 9.59 -2.24 -6.85
N ALA A 98 9.81 -2.75 -5.63
CA ALA A 98 8.97 -2.46 -4.48
C ALA A 98 8.76 -0.95 -4.27
N VAL A 99 7.60 -0.58 -3.75
CA VAL A 99 7.23 0.83 -3.50
C VAL A 99 8.08 1.41 -2.38
N ARG A 100 8.48 2.68 -2.56
CA ARG A 100 9.11 3.50 -1.52
C ARG A 100 8.08 4.50 -1.03
N ALA A 101 7.60 4.32 0.19
CA ALA A 101 6.67 5.23 0.83
C ALA A 101 7.40 6.34 1.60
N ASP A 102 6.72 7.46 1.77
CA ASP A 102 7.11 8.52 2.71
C ASP A 102 6.50 8.28 4.09
N LEU A 103 5.32 7.64 4.10
CA LEU A 103 4.60 7.25 5.30
C LEU A 103 3.97 5.86 5.09
N THR A 104 4.11 4.99 6.06
CA THR A 104 3.36 3.73 6.15
C THR A 104 2.43 3.78 7.35
N VAL A 105 1.13 3.64 7.11
CA VAL A 105 0.14 3.51 8.18
C VAL A 105 -0.25 2.04 8.30
N THR A 106 0.26 1.38 9.34
CA THR A 106 -0.11 0.00 9.67
C THR A 106 -1.22 -0.03 10.72
N PHE A 107 -1.93 -1.14 10.81
CA PHE A 107 -3.11 -1.26 11.64
C PHE A 107 -2.86 -2.21 12.81
N ASP A 108 -3.34 -1.80 13.99
CA ASP A 108 -3.34 -2.57 15.22
C ASP A 108 -1.93 -2.82 15.80
N SER A 109 -1.07 -3.46 15.04
CA SER A 109 0.27 -3.82 15.48
C SER A 109 1.28 -3.77 14.33
N CYS A 110 2.54 -3.51 14.67
CA CYS A 110 3.63 -3.58 13.69
C CYS A 110 3.92 -5.01 13.29
N LYS A 111 4.10 -5.23 11.99
CA LYS A 111 4.51 -6.51 11.41
C LYS A 111 6.04 -6.60 11.42
N PRO A 112 6.64 -7.79 11.30
CA PRO A 112 8.10 -7.96 11.30
C PRO A 112 8.84 -7.06 10.33
N LEU A 113 8.29 -6.82 9.15
CA LEU A 113 8.87 -5.92 8.15
C LEU A 113 9.07 -4.49 8.69
N HIS A 114 8.19 -3.98 9.56
CA HIS A 114 8.25 -2.59 10.03
C HIS A 114 9.48 -2.32 10.93
N THR A 115 10.05 -3.38 11.49
CA THR A 115 11.25 -3.30 12.34
C THR A 115 12.49 -3.88 11.67
N ALA A 116 12.34 -4.48 10.47
CA ALA A 116 13.45 -5.10 9.78
C ALA A 116 14.35 -4.03 9.10
N PRO A 117 15.68 -4.08 9.27
CA PRO A 117 16.58 -3.15 8.61
C PRO A 117 16.49 -3.18 7.08
N SER A 118 16.14 -4.33 6.49
CA SER A 118 16.01 -4.52 5.04
C SER A 118 14.87 -3.72 4.43
N SER A 119 13.77 -3.51 5.16
CA SER A 119 12.60 -2.78 4.71
C SER A 119 12.61 -1.29 5.08
N ALA A 120 13.47 -0.87 6.00
CA ALA A 120 13.56 0.52 6.44
C ALA A 120 13.65 1.56 5.30
N PRO A 121 14.40 1.31 4.19
CA PRO A 121 14.48 2.26 3.07
C PRO A 121 13.16 2.41 2.27
N PHE A 122 12.17 1.58 2.54
CA PHE A 122 10.91 1.53 1.79
C PHE A 122 9.72 2.05 2.57
N CYS A 123 9.74 1.95 3.91
CA CYS A 123 8.57 2.23 4.75
C CYS A 123 8.35 3.73 5.04
N GLY A 124 9.40 4.55 4.94
CA GLY A 124 9.32 5.94 5.41
C GLY A 124 9.04 6.02 6.91
N GLU A 125 8.29 7.04 7.33
CA GLU A 125 7.76 7.11 8.69
C GLU A 125 6.71 6.00 8.88
N ILE A 126 6.69 5.37 10.07
CA ILE A 126 5.73 4.30 10.38
C ILE A 126 4.80 4.79 11.48
N VAL A 127 3.50 4.73 11.21
CA VAL A 127 2.43 5.02 12.18
C VAL A 127 1.58 3.77 12.36
N CYS A 128 1.46 3.30 13.60
CA CYS A 128 0.55 2.22 13.96
C CYS A 128 -0.78 2.82 14.39
N ALA A 129 -1.82 2.59 13.61
CA ALA A 129 -3.16 3.08 13.87
C ALA A 129 -3.96 2.08 14.71
N ASP A 130 -4.48 2.53 15.85
CA ASP A 130 -5.44 1.75 16.63
C ASP A 130 -6.75 1.61 15.84
N ILE A 131 -7.20 0.37 15.66
CA ILE A 131 -8.45 0.03 14.98
C ILE A 131 -9.48 -0.60 15.93
N GLY A 132 -9.26 -0.49 17.24
CA GLY A 132 -10.18 -0.93 18.27
C GLY A 132 -10.09 -2.42 18.62
N ILE A 133 -8.99 -3.10 18.28
CA ILE A 133 -8.72 -4.45 18.77
C ILE A 133 -8.26 -4.35 20.22
N ARG A 134 -8.88 -5.13 21.11
CA ARG A 134 -8.56 -5.05 22.54
C ARG A 134 -7.24 -5.76 22.84
N ASP A 135 -6.45 -5.18 23.75
CA ASP A 135 -5.17 -5.75 24.19
C ASP A 135 -5.28 -7.21 24.67
N GLU A 136 -6.40 -7.57 25.30
CA GLU A 136 -6.67 -8.93 25.79
C GLU A 136 -6.78 -9.99 24.67
N TRP A 137 -6.96 -9.56 23.42
CA TRP A 137 -7.05 -10.43 22.25
C TRP A 137 -5.71 -10.57 21.51
N HIS A 138 -4.72 -9.79 21.90
CA HIS A 138 -3.39 -9.93 21.33
C HIS A 138 -2.66 -11.13 21.93
N PRO A 139 -1.92 -11.92 21.13
CA PRO A 139 -1.00 -12.92 21.66
C PRO A 139 0.03 -12.25 22.58
N ALA A 140 0.36 -12.92 23.69
CA ALA A 140 1.39 -12.42 24.60
C ALA A 140 2.71 -12.18 23.84
N GLY A 141 3.22 -10.95 23.87
CA GLY A 141 4.49 -10.58 23.22
C GLY A 141 4.40 -9.77 21.92
N LEU A 142 3.21 -9.38 21.46
CA LEU A 142 3.08 -8.37 20.39
C LEU A 142 3.52 -7.01 20.94
N ALA A 143 4.65 -6.52 20.43
CA ALA A 143 5.13 -5.18 20.76
C ALA A 143 4.28 -4.14 20.03
N GLN A 144 3.65 -3.26 20.78
CA GLN A 144 3.24 -1.95 20.28
C GLN A 144 4.52 -1.09 20.19
N LEU A 145 4.74 -0.43 19.05
CA LEU A 145 5.77 0.61 18.92
C LEU A 145 5.34 1.87 19.64
#